data_d07ceb23c62e56a63d5bbcc9aa690f31
#
_entry.id   d07ceb23c62e56a63d5bbcc9aa690f31
#
_cell.length_a   1.000
_cell.length_b   1.000
_cell.length_c   1.000
_cell.angle_alpha   90.00
_cell.angle_beta   90.00
_cell.angle_gamma   90.00
#
_symmetry.space_group_name_H-M   'P 1'
#
loop_
_entity.id
_entity.type
_entity.pdbx_description
1 polymer ?
#
loop_
_entity_poly.entity_id
_entity_poly.type
_entity_poly.pdbx_seq_one_letter_code
_entity_poly.pdbx_strand_id
1 'polypeptide(L)'
;MIALIQRVNFAQVTVGERVTGRIEHGLLALIGIQAADSAASATRLLERVLGYRVFPDDEGRMNRSLVGVAGGLLLVPQFTLAADTRKGARAGFSTAAAPEAAQALFRHFVAEARARHPLVAAGEFGAHMRVALENDGAVTF
;
A
#
# COMPACT_ATOMS: atom_id res chain seq x y z
N MET A 1 -7.60 8.78 3.64
CA MET A 1 -6.71 7.84 2.93
C MET A 1 -6.45 6.65 3.81
N ILE A 2 -6.44 5.47 3.24
CA ILE A 2 -6.35 4.21 3.98
C ILE A 2 -5.18 3.42 3.42
N ALA A 3 -4.35 2.86 4.30
CA ALA A 3 -3.36 1.86 3.93
C ALA A 3 -3.64 0.58 4.72
N LEU A 4 -3.80 -0.52 4.00
CA LEU A 4 -3.74 -1.84 4.59
C LEU A 4 -2.37 -2.41 4.28
N ILE A 5 -1.58 -2.64 5.33
CA ILE A 5 -0.20 -3.10 5.20
C ILE A 5 -0.06 -4.55 5.63
N GLN A 6 0.76 -5.29 4.87
CA GLN A 6 1.08 -6.68 5.16
C GLN A 6 2.60 -6.87 5.11
N ARG A 7 3.15 -7.42 6.18
CA ARG A 7 4.56 -7.80 6.20
C ARG A 7 4.75 -9.05 5.34
N VAL A 8 5.69 -9.01 4.41
CA VAL A 8 5.85 -10.06 3.40
C VAL A 8 7.29 -10.52 3.26
N ASN A 9 7.47 -11.79 2.86
CA ASN A 9 8.74 -12.32 2.40
C ASN A 9 8.97 -11.98 0.93
N PHE A 10 7.90 -11.91 0.15
CA PHE A 10 7.86 -11.34 -1.19
C PHE A 10 6.45 -10.86 -1.51
N ALA A 11 6.33 -9.96 -2.47
CA ALA A 11 5.06 -9.61 -3.09
C ALA A 11 5.29 -9.12 -4.52
N GLN A 12 4.34 -9.39 -5.41
CA GLN A 12 4.40 -8.90 -6.78
C GLN A 12 3.02 -8.62 -7.35
N VAL A 13 2.99 -7.70 -8.30
CA VAL A 13 1.80 -7.39 -9.10
C VAL A 13 2.06 -7.77 -10.54
N THR A 14 1.11 -8.50 -11.14
CA THR A 14 1.10 -8.78 -12.58
C THR A 14 -0.15 -8.21 -13.23
N VAL A 15 0.03 -7.66 -14.42
CA VAL A 15 -1.04 -7.21 -15.32
C VAL A 15 -0.87 -7.98 -16.62
N GLY A 16 -1.83 -8.85 -16.93
CA GLY A 16 -1.63 -9.84 -18.00
C GLY A 16 -0.42 -10.73 -17.70
N GLU A 17 0.55 -10.73 -18.61
CA GLU A 17 1.80 -11.51 -18.44
C GLU A 17 2.97 -10.65 -17.93
N ARG A 18 2.72 -9.37 -17.64
CA ARG A 18 3.76 -8.40 -17.29
C ARG A 18 3.79 -8.19 -15.78
N VAL A 19 4.96 -8.31 -15.17
CA VAL A 19 5.21 -7.92 -13.78
C VAL A 19 5.38 -6.40 -13.72
N THR A 20 4.48 -5.69 -13.04
CA THR A 20 4.55 -4.23 -12.90
C THR A 20 5.42 -3.81 -11.72
N GLY A 21 5.47 -4.64 -10.68
CA GLY A 21 6.27 -4.38 -9.49
C GLY A 21 6.48 -5.65 -8.69
N ARG A 22 7.65 -5.78 -8.09
CA ARG A 22 8.01 -6.88 -7.20
C ARG A 22 8.93 -6.39 -6.10
N ILE A 23 8.73 -6.91 -4.90
CA ILE A 23 9.63 -6.75 -3.76
C ILE A 23 9.95 -8.11 -3.15
N GLU A 24 11.08 -8.19 -2.48
CA GLU A 24 11.39 -9.26 -1.54
C GLU A 24 10.90 -8.85 -0.14
N HIS A 25 11.59 -9.19 0.92
CA HIS A 25 11.23 -8.86 2.29
C HIS A 25 10.87 -7.38 2.46
N GLY A 26 9.70 -7.12 3.02
CA GLY A 26 9.22 -5.74 3.20
C GLY A 26 7.74 -5.65 3.50
N LEU A 27 7.10 -4.61 2.97
CA LEU A 27 5.66 -4.34 3.10
C LEU A 27 4.97 -4.27 1.75
N LEU A 28 3.87 -5.00 1.65
CA LEU A 28 2.82 -4.72 0.67
C LEU A 28 1.85 -3.72 1.31
N ALA A 29 1.58 -2.61 0.64
CA ALA A 29 0.62 -1.60 1.09
C ALA A 29 -0.47 -1.40 0.04
N LEU A 30 -1.69 -1.79 0.38
CA LEU A 30 -2.88 -1.50 -0.41
C LEU A 30 -3.38 -0.11 -0.02
N ILE A 31 -3.54 0.78 -1.00
CA ILE A 31 -3.84 2.19 -0.78
C ILE A 31 -5.23 2.53 -1.30
N GLY A 32 -6.11 2.92 -0.38
CA GLY A 32 -7.44 3.44 -0.70
C GLY A 32 -7.48 4.96 -0.54
N ILE A 33 -8.03 5.64 -1.54
CA ILE A 33 -8.11 7.10 -1.57
C ILE A 33 -9.58 7.51 -1.46
N GLN A 34 -9.85 8.39 -0.49
CA GLN A 34 -11.18 8.90 -0.17
C GLN A 34 -11.38 10.29 -0.79
N ALA A 35 -12.63 10.71 -0.92
CA ALA A 35 -12.99 11.95 -1.62
C ALA A 35 -12.32 13.21 -1.03
N ALA A 36 -12.12 13.25 0.29
CA ALA A 36 -11.54 14.41 0.98
C ALA A 36 -10.01 14.39 1.06
N ASP A 37 -9.35 13.39 0.49
CA ASP A 37 -7.89 13.26 0.59
C ASP A 37 -7.15 14.29 -0.26
N SER A 38 -5.97 14.65 0.21
CA SER A 38 -5.09 15.65 -0.39
C SER A 38 -3.63 15.19 -0.36
N ALA A 39 -2.74 15.97 -0.94
CA ALA A 39 -1.29 15.75 -0.84
C ALA A 39 -0.82 15.67 0.62
N ALA A 40 -1.42 16.46 1.52
CA ALA A 40 -1.10 16.42 2.96
C ALA A 40 -1.51 15.09 3.58
N SER A 41 -2.68 14.52 3.21
CA SER A 41 -3.10 13.19 3.64
C SER A 41 -2.10 12.12 3.17
N ALA A 42 -1.65 12.22 1.93
CA ALA A 42 -0.70 11.29 1.33
C ALA A 42 0.65 11.32 2.07
N THR A 43 1.19 12.49 2.31
CA THR A 43 2.46 12.65 3.04
C THR A 43 2.38 12.06 4.43
N ARG A 44 1.29 12.34 5.16
CA ARG A 44 1.08 11.82 6.52
C ARG A 44 0.98 10.30 6.54
N LEU A 45 0.22 9.72 5.60
CA LEU A 45 0.08 8.28 5.52
C LEU A 45 1.40 7.60 5.16
N LEU A 46 2.15 8.17 4.22
CA LEU A 46 3.46 7.64 3.82
C LEU A 46 4.44 7.62 4.99
N GLU A 47 4.50 8.70 5.76
CA GLU A 47 5.34 8.77 6.98
C GLU A 47 4.99 7.65 7.95
N ARG A 48 3.70 7.39 8.14
CA ARG A 48 3.24 6.31 9.01
C ARG A 48 3.61 4.93 8.46
N VAL A 49 3.44 4.70 7.17
CA VAL A 49 3.79 3.41 6.54
C VAL A 49 5.29 3.14 6.67
N LEU A 50 6.12 4.13 6.37
CA LEU A 50 7.58 3.98 6.44
C LEU A 50 8.09 3.80 7.87
N GLY A 51 7.44 4.41 8.84
CA GLY A 51 7.85 4.39 10.25
C GLY A 51 7.13 3.39 11.14
N TYR A 52 6.10 2.68 10.63
CA TYR A 52 5.32 1.77 11.46
C TYR A 52 6.16 0.55 11.87
N ARG A 53 6.17 0.25 13.16
CA ARG A 53 7.10 -0.76 13.71
C ARG A 53 6.46 -2.14 13.71
N VAL A 54 6.55 -2.84 12.59
CA VAL A 54 5.96 -4.18 12.39
C VAL A 54 7.01 -5.27 12.13
N PHE A 55 8.28 -4.92 12.10
CA PHE A 55 9.35 -5.87 11.93
C PHE A 55 10.00 -6.23 13.27
N PRO A 56 10.41 -7.49 13.46
CA PRO A 56 10.98 -7.92 14.73
C PRO A 56 12.37 -7.30 14.97
N ASP A 57 12.64 -6.98 16.24
CA ASP A 57 13.97 -6.69 16.74
C ASP A 57 14.71 -7.99 17.10
N ASP A 58 15.89 -7.86 17.69
CA ASP A 58 16.71 -9.01 18.08
C ASP A 58 16.05 -9.88 19.17
N GLU A 59 15.06 -9.34 19.88
CA GLU A 59 14.28 -10.06 20.89
C GLU A 59 12.96 -10.63 20.35
N GLY A 60 12.68 -10.46 19.05
CA GLY A 60 11.46 -10.92 18.39
C GLY A 60 10.25 -10.00 18.58
N ARG A 61 10.42 -8.81 19.14
CA ARG A 61 9.35 -7.83 19.31
C ARG A 61 9.22 -6.95 18.08
N MET A 62 7.99 -6.58 17.71
CA MET A 62 7.72 -5.68 16.60
C MET A 62 8.13 -4.23 16.93
N ASN A 63 9.40 -3.91 16.78
CA ASN A 63 10.02 -2.63 17.12
C ASN A 63 10.73 -1.93 15.97
N ARG A 64 10.95 -2.61 14.85
CA ARG A 64 11.65 -2.03 13.70
C ARG A 64 10.66 -1.63 12.61
N SER A 65 10.93 -0.49 11.98
CA SER A 65 10.16 0.01 10.84
C SER A 65 10.69 -0.54 9.52
N LEU A 66 9.94 -0.30 8.43
CA LEU A 66 10.40 -0.62 7.08
C LEU A 66 11.74 0.07 6.77
N VAL A 67 11.88 1.34 7.12
CA VAL A 67 13.14 2.08 6.97
C VAL A 67 14.24 1.43 7.79
N GLY A 68 13.94 1.03 9.02
CA GLY A 68 14.92 0.39 9.92
C GLY A 68 15.46 -0.94 9.41
N VAL A 69 14.65 -1.72 8.71
CA VAL A 69 15.09 -3.00 8.13
C VAL A 69 15.54 -2.88 6.67
N ALA A 70 15.45 -1.69 6.08
CA ALA A 70 15.74 -1.43 4.67
C ALA A 70 15.01 -2.37 3.71
N GLY A 71 13.74 -2.67 4.01
CA GLY A 71 12.91 -3.57 3.21
C GLY A 71 12.30 -2.90 1.99
N GLY A 72 11.70 -3.70 1.10
CA GLY A 72 10.97 -3.21 -0.06
C GLY A 72 9.57 -2.72 0.30
N LEU A 73 9.06 -1.76 -0.46
CA LEU A 73 7.69 -1.27 -0.37
C LEU A 73 6.99 -1.46 -1.71
N LEU A 74 5.94 -2.28 -1.72
CA LEU A 74 5.09 -2.44 -2.90
C LEU A 74 3.76 -1.72 -2.67
N LEU A 75 3.51 -0.69 -3.46
CA LEU A 75 2.31 0.15 -3.37
C LEU A 75 1.30 -0.29 -4.42
N VAL A 76 0.10 -0.66 -3.99
CA VAL A 76 -0.97 -1.13 -4.87
C VAL A 76 -2.21 -0.26 -4.67
N PRO A 77 -2.73 0.39 -5.72
CA PRO A 77 -3.97 1.14 -5.61
C PRO A 77 -5.14 0.19 -5.38
N GLN A 78 -5.94 0.46 -4.35
CA GLN A 78 -7.04 -0.40 -3.93
C GLN A 78 -8.25 0.46 -3.53
N PHE A 79 -9.04 0.90 -4.51
CA PHE A 79 -10.18 1.77 -4.27
C PHE A 79 -11.26 1.12 -3.40
N THR A 80 -11.36 -0.21 -3.43
CA THR A 80 -12.35 -0.96 -2.65
C THR A 80 -12.16 -0.85 -1.14
N LEU A 81 -10.98 -0.41 -0.66
CA LEU A 81 -10.78 -0.10 0.76
C LEU A 81 -11.62 1.11 1.21
N ALA A 82 -11.97 2.01 0.29
CA ALA A 82 -12.82 3.16 0.57
C ALA A 82 -14.31 2.87 0.35
N ALA A 83 -14.68 1.60 0.20
CA ALA A 83 -16.06 1.19 0.00
C ALA A 83 -16.92 1.39 1.25
N ASP A 84 -18.18 1.71 1.04
CA ASP A 84 -19.20 1.67 2.08
C ASP A 84 -19.86 0.28 2.09
N THR A 85 -19.63 -0.46 3.15
CA THR A 85 -20.12 -1.84 3.33
C THR A 85 -21.21 -1.95 4.41
N ARG A 86 -21.73 -0.82 4.89
CA ARG A 86 -22.66 -0.78 6.04
C ARG A 86 -24.03 -1.39 5.75
N LYS A 87 -24.45 -1.43 4.49
CA LYS A 87 -25.78 -1.92 4.10
C LYS A 87 -25.70 -2.98 3.03
N GLY A 88 -26.41 -4.09 3.26
CA GLY A 88 -26.61 -5.15 2.28
C GLY A 88 -25.32 -5.90 1.92
N ALA A 89 -25.37 -6.60 0.80
CA ALA A 89 -24.29 -7.47 0.31
C ALA A 89 -23.55 -6.87 -0.89
N ARG A 90 -23.85 -5.62 -1.26
CA ARG A 90 -23.20 -4.91 -2.38
C ARG A 90 -22.51 -3.67 -1.85
N ALA A 91 -21.19 -3.58 -2.05
CA ALA A 91 -20.42 -2.42 -1.66
C ALA A 91 -20.80 -1.17 -2.47
N GLY A 92 -20.91 -0.04 -1.79
CA GLY A 92 -21.04 1.28 -2.42
C GLY A 92 -19.69 2.00 -2.45
N PHE A 93 -19.52 2.94 -3.38
CA PHE A 93 -18.26 3.67 -3.57
C PHE A 93 -18.42 5.19 -3.46
N SER A 94 -19.47 5.65 -2.81
CA SER A 94 -19.74 7.09 -2.61
C SER A 94 -18.67 7.80 -1.78
N THR A 95 -17.95 7.06 -0.94
CA THR A 95 -16.87 7.59 -0.09
C THR A 95 -15.50 7.54 -0.75
N ALA A 96 -15.37 6.85 -1.87
CA ALA A 96 -14.13 6.79 -2.64
C ALA A 96 -13.92 8.07 -3.45
N ALA A 97 -12.67 8.45 -3.68
CA ALA A 97 -12.34 9.55 -4.58
C ALA A 97 -12.71 9.23 -6.03
N ALA A 98 -13.00 10.25 -6.82
CA ALA A 98 -13.19 10.09 -8.26
C ALA A 98 -11.92 9.51 -8.90
N PRO A 99 -12.04 8.66 -9.96
CA PRO A 99 -10.88 7.96 -10.53
C PRO A 99 -9.71 8.86 -10.93
N GLU A 100 -9.99 10.01 -11.55
CA GLU A 100 -8.92 10.95 -11.98
C GLU A 100 -8.16 11.55 -10.80
N ALA A 101 -8.88 11.99 -9.77
CA ALA A 101 -8.29 12.54 -8.55
C ALA A 101 -7.50 11.45 -7.79
N ALA A 102 -8.06 10.25 -7.70
CA ALA A 102 -7.40 9.12 -7.06
C ALA A 102 -6.10 8.73 -7.78
N GLN A 103 -6.12 8.69 -9.11
CA GLN A 103 -4.93 8.39 -9.91
C GLN A 103 -3.82 9.42 -9.70
N ALA A 104 -4.17 10.70 -9.73
CA ALA A 104 -3.21 11.79 -9.51
C ALA A 104 -2.58 11.70 -8.11
N LEU A 105 -3.39 11.45 -7.09
CA LEU A 105 -2.91 11.35 -5.71
C LEU A 105 -2.09 10.07 -5.48
N PHE A 106 -2.46 8.97 -6.11
CA PHE A 106 -1.66 7.74 -6.05
C PHE A 106 -0.28 7.94 -6.71
N ARG A 107 -0.21 8.60 -7.85
CA ARG A 107 1.07 8.96 -8.50
C ARG A 107 1.94 9.82 -7.59
N HIS A 108 1.32 10.80 -6.94
CA HIS A 108 2.02 11.65 -5.97
C HIS A 108 2.57 10.81 -4.80
N PHE A 109 1.77 9.89 -4.27
CA PHE A 109 2.17 9.00 -3.19
C PHE A 109 3.38 8.14 -3.58
N VAL A 110 3.35 7.55 -4.76
CA VAL A 110 4.46 6.72 -5.28
C VAL A 110 5.72 7.57 -5.48
N ALA A 111 5.60 8.74 -6.06
CA ALA A 111 6.74 9.64 -6.30
C ALA A 111 7.39 10.07 -4.98
N GLU A 112 6.58 10.43 -3.99
CA GLU A 112 7.08 10.81 -2.67
C GLU A 112 7.72 9.62 -1.94
N ALA A 113 7.15 8.44 -2.06
CA ALA A 113 7.74 7.21 -1.51
C ALA A 113 9.12 6.95 -2.09
N ARG A 114 9.26 7.07 -3.42
CA ARG A 114 10.54 6.88 -4.10
C ARG A 114 11.59 7.93 -3.72
N ALA A 115 11.16 9.14 -3.40
CA ALA A 115 12.06 10.18 -2.90
C ALA A 115 12.58 9.92 -1.49
N ARG A 116 11.85 9.15 -0.68
CA ARG A 116 12.14 8.93 0.74
C ARG A 116 12.66 7.53 1.06
N HIS A 117 12.47 6.57 0.15
CA HIS A 117 12.82 5.18 0.40
C HIS A 117 13.43 4.54 -0.84
N PRO A 118 14.53 3.76 -0.72
CA PRO A 118 15.28 3.31 -1.90
C PRO A 118 14.60 2.16 -2.68
N LEU A 119 13.81 1.30 -2.02
CA LEU A 119 13.22 0.11 -2.63
C LEU A 119 11.70 0.26 -2.71
N VAL A 120 11.20 0.91 -3.73
CA VAL A 120 9.78 1.13 -3.96
C VAL A 120 9.37 0.58 -5.32
N ALA A 121 8.36 -0.28 -5.31
CA ALA A 121 7.68 -0.78 -6.50
C ALA A 121 6.19 -0.42 -6.42
N ALA A 122 5.50 -0.42 -7.53
CA ALA A 122 4.10 -0.06 -7.60
C ALA A 122 3.31 -0.96 -8.54
N GLY A 123 2.02 -1.16 -8.23
CA GLY A 123 1.03 -1.65 -9.18
C GLY A 123 0.63 -0.58 -10.18
N GLU A 124 -0.37 -0.89 -10.99
CA GLU A 124 -0.83 -0.01 -12.08
C GLU A 124 -2.28 0.42 -11.81
N PHE A 125 -2.48 1.72 -11.66
CA PHE A 125 -3.80 2.28 -11.39
C PHE A 125 -4.78 1.96 -12.51
N GLY A 126 -5.98 1.47 -12.13
CA GLY A 126 -7.06 1.14 -13.06
C GLY A 126 -6.90 -0.18 -13.82
N ALA A 127 -5.77 -0.87 -13.68
CA ALA A 127 -5.55 -2.15 -14.33
C ALA A 127 -6.19 -3.31 -13.56
N HIS A 128 -6.49 -4.40 -14.27
CA HIS A 128 -6.79 -5.67 -13.62
C HIS A 128 -5.48 -6.31 -13.15
N MET A 129 -5.25 -6.23 -11.85
CA MET A 129 -4.02 -6.70 -11.22
C MET A 129 -4.22 -8.05 -10.53
N ARG A 130 -3.23 -8.92 -10.65
CA ARG A 130 -3.08 -10.08 -9.77
C ARG A 130 -1.97 -9.76 -8.78
N VAL A 131 -2.30 -9.85 -7.51
CA VAL A 131 -1.37 -9.54 -6.42
C VAL A 131 -1.01 -10.84 -5.72
N ALA A 132 0.23 -11.27 -5.86
CA ALA A 132 0.77 -12.44 -5.19
C ALA A 132 1.65 -11.98 -4.03
N LEU A 133 1.55 -12.67 -2.90
CA LEU A 133 2.34 -12.35 -1.72
C LEU A 133 2.46 -13.56 -0.81
N GLU A 134 3.51 -13.56 0.00
CA GLU A 134 3.61 -14.43 1.16
C GLU A 134 3.65 -13.56 2.41
N ASN A 135 2.55 -13.59 3.17
CA ASN A 135 2.48 -12.86 4.43
C ASN A 135 3.36 -13.53 5.48
N ASP A 136 4.24 -12.75 6.06
CA ASP A 136 5.17 -13.22 7.09
C ASP A 136 4.59 -12.93 8.48
N GLY A 137 4.02 -13.99 9.06
CA GLY A 137 3.54 -13.78 10.41
C GLY A 137 2.34 -14.64 10.83
N ALA A 138 1.12 -14.46 10.41
CA ALA A 138 0.59 -13.40 9.56
C ALA A 138 0.60 -12.06 10.29
N VAL A 139 1.01 -11.00 9.62
CA VAL A 139 1.02 -9.63 10.14
C VAL A 139 0.36 -8.71 9.12
N THR A 140 -0.79 -8.18 9.51
CA THR A 140 -1.63 -7.31 8.65
C THR A 140 -2.26 -6.24 9.54
N PHE A 141 -2.13 -5.00 9.12
CA PHE A 141 -2.73 -3.85 9.81
C PHE A 141 -3.47 -2.92 8.85
#